data_e66d0421023a894029094c4269010779
#
_entry.id   e66d0421023a894029094c4269010779
#
_cell.length_a   1.000
_cell.length_b   1.000
_cell.length_c   1.000
_cell.angle_alpha   90.00
_cell.angle_beta   90.00
_cell.angle_gamma   90.00
#
_symmetry.space_group_name_H-M   'P 1'
#
loop_
_entity.id
_entity.type
_entity.pdbx_description
1 polymer ?
#
loop_
_entity_poly.entity_id
_entity_poly.type
_entity_poly.pdbx_seq_one_letter_code
_entity_poly.pdbx_strand_id
1 'polypeptide(L)'
;MPFIDIRLAAPCLPEKVSQIAARMTDLTVEILGKRREVTAAVVQCVAPGHWTIGGESLNLAGVGSFFLEVNVTEGTNTPAQKAAFVAAAFDAAEAILGRLDAASYAIVREIPAEAWGYQGRTQAARAGQRIGVAA
;
A
#
# COMPACT_ATOMS: atom_id res chain seq x y z
N MET A 1 6.32 -10.03 -4.68
CA MET A 1 7.04 -9.11 -3.78
C MET A 1 6.44 -7.72 -3.90
N PRO A 2 5.77 -7.21 -2.91
CA PRO A 2 5.23 -5.86 -2.95
C PRO A 2 6.04 -4.88 -2.10
N PHE A 3 5.94 -3.61 -2.47
CA PHE A 3 6.39 -2.50 -1.64
C PHE A 3 5.20 -1.56 -1.44
N ILE A 4 4.93 -1.21 -0.18
CA ILE A 4 3.80 -0.37 0.20
C ILE A 4 4.30 0.99 0.64
N ASP A 5 3.90 2.03 -0.08
CA ASP A 5 4.20 3.43 0.25
C ASP A 5 2.94 4.05 0.82
N ILE A 6 3.00 4.49 2.08
CA ILE A 6 1.84 5.02 2.80
C ILE A 6 2.17 6.42 3.28
N ARG A 7 1.31 7.38 2.93
CA ARG A 7 1.39 8.75 3.44
C ARG A 7 0.12 9.06 4.19
N LEU A 8 0.26 9.61 5.39
CA LEU A 8 -0.85 9.90 6.28
C LEU A 8 -0.94 11.39 6.59
N ALA A 9 -2.14 11.92 6.49
CA ALA A 9 -2.52 13.21 7.04
C ALA A 9 -3.53 12.96 8.14
N ALA A 10 -3.04 12.50 9.29
CA ALA A 10 -3.82 12.13 10.47
C ALA A 10 -2.90 12.23 11.67
N PRO A 11 -3.40 12.23 12.91
CA PRO A 11 -2.53 12.14 14.08
C PRO A 11 -1.64 10.90 14.00
N CYS A 12 -0.32 11.12 14.02
CA CYS A 12 0.66 10.07 13.80
C CYS A 12 1.26 9.57 15.11
N LEU A 13 0.43 8.98 15.95
CA LEU A 13 0.91 8.30 17.15
C LEU A 13 1.68 7.05 16.73
N PRO A 14 2.80 6.71 17.40
CA PRO A 14 3.61 5.55 17.01
C PRO A 14 2.82 4.25 16.89
N GLU A 15 1.88 4.00 17.80
CA GLU A 15 1.04 2.80 17.75
C GLU A 15 0.11 2.78 16.53
N LYS A 16 -0.36 3.93 16.08
CA LYS A 16 -1.19 4.03 14.88
C LYS A 16 -0.38 3.75 13.62
N VAL A 17 0.83 4.30 13.56
CA VAL A 17 1.76 4.04 12.46
C VAL A 17 2.05 2.55 12.35
N SER A 18 2.35 1.89 13.46
CA SER A 18 2.61 0.45 13.50
C SER A 18 1.39 -0.36 13.08
N GLN A 19 0.20 0.02 13.54
CA GLN A 19 -1.05 -0.66 13.20
C GLN A 19 -1.36 -0.55 11.70
N ILE A 20 -1.17 0.64 11.12
CA ILE A 20 -1.38 0.85 9.69
C ILE A 20 -0.42 -0.02 8.87
N ALA A 21 0.87 0.00 9.21
CA ALA A 21 1.86 -0.80 8.49
C ALA A 21 1.53 -2.29 8.56
N ALA A 22 1.20 -2.79 9.75
CA ALA A 22 0.86 -4.19 9.96
C ALA A 22 -0.42 -4.59 9.21
N ARG A 23 -1.46 -3.75 9.30
CA ARG A 23 -2.75 -4.07 8.67
C ARG A 23 -2.66 -4.03 7.15
N MET A 24 -1.94 -3.07 6.58
CA MET A 24 -1.76 -3.01 5.11
C MET A 24 -0.90 -4.17 4.61
N THR A 25 0.07 -4.61 5.39
CA THR A 25 0.82 -5.83 5.10
C THR A 25 -0.12 -7.05 5.09
N ASP A 26 -0.98 -7.19 6.09
CA ASP A 26 -1.96 -8.29 6.16
C ASP A 26 -2.84 -8.32 4.91
N LEU A 27 -3.38 -7.17 4.52
CA LEU A 27 -4.26 -7.08 3.35
C LEU A 27 -3.52 -7.44 2.05
N THR A 28 -2.28 -7.02 1.93
CA THR A 28 -1.43 -7.33 0.78
C THR A 28 -1.19 -8.84 0.67
N VAL A 29 -0.96 -9.50 1.79
CA VAL A 29 -0.78 -10.95 1.85
C VAL A 29 -2.10 -11.67 1.59
N GLU A 30 -3.16 -11.29 2.28
CA GLU A 30 -4.45 -12.00 2.25
C GLU A 30 -5.20 -11.81 0.95
N ILE A 31 -5.26 -10.58 0.43
CA ILE A 31 -6.08 -10.24 -0.74
C ILE A 31 -5.27 -10.35 -2.02
N LEU A 32 -4.05 -9.80 -2.04
CA LEU A 32 -3.22 -9.81 -3.24
C LEU A 32 -2.34 -11.05 -3.36
N GLY A 33 -2.34 -11.91 -2.34
CA GLY A 33 -1.62 -13.18 -2.37
C GLY A 33 -0.10 -13.05 -2.35
N LYS A 34 0.43 -12.01 -1.71
CA LYS A 34 1.86 -11.75 -1.70
C LYS A 34 2.55 -12.41 -0.50
N ARG A 35 3.86 -12.62 -0.64
CA ARG A 35 4.66 -13.22 0.43
C ARG A 35 4.98 -12.18 1.49
N ARG A 36 4.64 -12.50 2.73
CA ARG A 36 4.82 -11.60 3.88
C ARG A 36 6.28 -11.23 4.10
N GLU A 37 7.18 -12.18 4.00
CA GLU A 37 8.59 -12.00 4.34
C GLU A 37 9.36 -11.06 3.39
N VAL A 38 8.78 -10.73 2.24
CA VAL A 38 9.36 -9.76 1.30
C VAL A 38 8.42 -8.59 1.03
N THR A 39 7.40 -8.42 1.86
CA THR A 39 6.49 -7.28 1.80
C THR A 39 7.02 -6.18 2.70
N ALA A 40 7.52 -5.12 2.08
CA ALA A 40 8.02 -3.96 2.81
C ALA A 40 7.00 -2.83 2.80
N ALA A 41 6.98 -2.03 3.85
CA ALA A 41 6.10 -0.88 3.97
C ALA A 41 6.84 0.30 4.58
N VAL A 42 6.58 1.49 4.05
CA VAL A 42 7.03 2.75 4.63
C VAL A 42 5.81 3.60 4.95
N VAL A 43 5.83 4.25 6.11
CA VAL A 43 4.75 5.15 6.54
C VAL A 43 5.37 6.51 6.78
N GLN A 44 4.84 7.53 6.08
CA GLN A 44 5.25 8.91 6.23
C GLN A 44 4.06 9.72 6.73
N CYS A 45 4.30 10.53 7.77
CA CYS A 45 3.31 11.44 8.30
C CYS A 45 3.55 12.81 7.68
N VAL A 46 2.54 13.34 7.00
CA VAL A 46 2.61 14.64 6.31
C VAL A 46 1.96 15.70 7.16
N ALA A 47 2.63 16.85 7.31
CA ALA A 47 2.06 17.98 8.05
C ALA A 47 0.76 18.45 7.40
N PRO A 48 -0.27 18.81 8.19
CA PRO A 48 -1.58 19.21 7.64
C PRO A 48 -1.50 20.33 6.62
N GLY A 49 -0.62 21.29 6.82
CA GLY A 49 -0.43 22.41 5.88
C GLY A 49 0.14 21.98 4.53
N HIS A 50 0.68 20.79 4.43
CA HIS A 50 1.24 20.26 3.18
C HIS A 50 0.28 19.29 2.46
N TRP A 51 -0.92 19.12 2.98
CA TRP A 51 -1.94 18.24 2.37
C TRP A 51 -3.14 19.09 1.99
N THR A 52 -3.45 19.15 0.71
CA THR A 52 -4.58 19.92 0.23
C THR A 52 -5.59 19.04 -0.46
N ILE A 53 -6.86 19.35 -0.28
CA ILE A 53 -7.98 18.72 -0.98
C ILE A 53 -8.81 19.87 -1.55
N GLY A 54 -9.05 19.86 -2.85
CA GLY A 54 -9.74 20.96 -3.51
C GLY A 54 -8.97 22.28 -3.45
N GLY A 55 -7.67 22.22 -3.28
CA GLY A 55 -6.81 23.41 -3.18
C GLY A 55 -6.73 24.03 -1.78
N GLU A 56 -7.40 23.44 -0.80
CA GLU A 56 -7.39 23.95 0.59
C GLU A 56 -6.68 22.96 1.51
N SER A 57 -5.93 23.49 2.50
CA SER A 57 -5.24 22.66 3.47
C SER A 57 -6.21 21.83 4.28
N LEU A 58 -5.85 20.57 4.50
CA LEU A 58 -6.66 19.64 5.28
C LEU A 58 -6.69 20.10 6.75
N ASN A 59 -7.90 20.17 7.30
CA ASN A 59 -8.09 20.46 8.72
C ASN A 59 -8.29 19.12 9.45
N LEU A 60 -7.32 18.75 10.27
CA LEU A 60 -7.33 17.47 10.98
C LEU A 60 -8.29 17.42 12.17
N ALA A 61 -9.08 18.47 12.42
CA ALA A 61 -10.06 18.45 13.52
C ALA A 61 -11.21 17.48 13.20
N GLY A 62 -10.95 16.19 13.30
CA GLY A 62 -11.92 15.13 13.13
C GLY A 62 -11.89 14.40 11.79
N VAL A 63 -11.09 14.84 10.81
CA VAL A 63 -11.02 14.19 9.49
C VAL A 63 -9.56 14.11 9.04
N GLY A 64 -9.13 12.91 8.67
CA GLY A 64 -7.82 12.67 8.09
C GLY A 64 -7.90 12.31 6.61
N SER A 65 -6.77 11.98 6.04
CA SER A 65 -6.66 11.45 4.67
C SER A 65 -5.44 10.54 4.56
N PHE A 66 -5.41 9.70 3.54
CA PHE A 66 -4.22 8.89 3.27
C PHE A 66 -4.02 8.73 1.77
N PHE A 67 -2.78 8.45 1.41
CA PHE A 67 -2.37 7.97 0.11
C PHE A 67 -1.60 6.68 0.32
N LEU A 68 -2.05 5.61 -0.31
CA LEU A 68 -1.39 4.31 -0.25
C LEU A 68 -1.15 3.82 -1.67
N GLU A 69 0.09 3.41 -1.95
CA GLU A 69 0.44 2.79 -3.21
C GLU A 69 1.12 1.47 -2.91
N VAL A 70 0.56 0.38 -3.41
CA VAL A 70 1.21 -0.92 -3.35
C VAL A 70 1.73 -1.28 -4.73
N ASN A 71 3.04 -1.53 -4.82
CA ASN A 71 3.69 -1.91 -6.06
C ASN A 71 3.73 -3.42 -6.15
N VAL A 72 3.19 -3.97 -7.24
CA VAL A 72 3.13 -5.41 -7.49
C VAL A 72 3.57 -5.70 -8.92
N THR A 73 3.89 -6.95 -9.19
CA THR A 73 4.24 -7.38 -10.53
C THR A 73 2.99 -7.42 -11.42
N GLU A 74 3.10 -6.82 -12.60
CA GLU A 74 2.03 -6.82 -13.59
C GLU A 74 1.56 -8.24 -13.92
N GLY A 75 0.25 -8.42 -14.05
CA GLY A 75 -0.34 -9.69 -14.44
C GLY A 75 -0.48 -10.71 -13.31
N THR A 76 -0.20 -10.34 -12.06
CA THR A 76 -0.27 -11.27 -10.93
C THR A 76 -1.55 -11.14 -10.11
N ASN A 77 -2.39 -10.16 -10.40
CA ASN A 77 -3.64 -9.95 -9.67
C ASN A 77 -4.80 -9.66 -10.62
N THR A 78 -5.97 -10.19 -10.28
CA THR A 78 -7.20 -9.96 -11.05
C THR A 78 -7.79 -8.59 -10.74
N PRO A 79 -8.65 -8.03 -11.62
CA PRO A 79 -9.39 -6.81 -11.31
C PRO A 79 -10.20 -6.92 -10.01
N ALA A 80 -10.79 -8.09 -9.73
CA ALA A 80 -11.56 -8.32 -8.51
C ALA A 80 -10.68 -8.24 -7.26
N GLN A 81 -9.47 -8.80 -7.30
CA GLN A 81 -8.52 -8.71 -6.19
C GLN A 81 -8.08 -7.26 -5.94
N LYS A 82 -7.80 -6.53 -7.01
CA LYS A 82 -7.41 -5.12 -6.90
C LYS A 82 -8.54 -4.27 -6.30
N ALA A 83 -9.77 -4.47 -6.75
CA ALA A 83 -10.93 -3.76 -6.21
C ALA A 83 -11.15 -4.09 -4.72
N ALA A 84 -11.03 -5.36 -4.36
CA ALA A 84 -11.17 -5.79 -2.96
C ALA A 84 -10.09 -5.18 -2.08
N PHE A 85 -8.85 -5.09 -2.56
CA PHE A 85 -7.77 -4.47 -1.83
C PHE A 85 -8.03 -2.98 -1.59
N VAL A 86 -8.44 -2.24 -2.62
CA VAL A 86 -8.73 -0.80 -2.49
C VAL A 86 -9.82 -0.56 -1.46
N ALA A 87 -10.91 -1.33 -1.49
CA ALA A 87 -12.00 -1.22 -0.53
C ALA A 87 -11.54 -1.55 0.89
N ALA A 88 -10.83 -2.66 1.07
CA ALA A 88 -10.37 -3.10 2.38
C ALA A 88 -9.33 -2.15 2.97
N ALA A 89 -8.48 -1.56 2.14
CA ALA A 89 -7.48 -0.58 2.59
C ALA A 89 -8.15 0.67 3.18
N PHE A 90 -9.17 1.19 2.51
CA PHE A 90 -9.92 2.35 3.04
C PHE A 90 -10.59 2.00 4.36
N ASP A 91 -11.29 0.88 4.43
CA ASP A 91 -12.00 0.46 5.64
C ASP A 91 -11.04 0.26 6.81
N ALA A 92 -9.91 -0.40 6.56
CA ALA A 92 -8.90 -0.63 7.59
C ALA A 92 -8.26 0.67 8.08
N ALA A 93 -7.95 1.58 7.17
CA ALA A 93 -7.38 2.87 7.52
C ALA A 93 -8.37 3.69 8.36
N GLU A 94 -9.64 3.70 7.99
CA GLU A 94 -10.68 4.40 8.74
C GLU A 94 -10.88 3.81 10.14
N ALA A 95 -10.83 2.48 10.25
CA ALA A 95 -10.95 1.81 11.55
C ALA A 95 -9.80 2.18 12.49
N ILE A 96 -8.62 2.40 11.97
CA ILE A 96 -7.41 2.69 12.76
C ILE A 96 -7.28 4.20 13.02
N LEU A 97 -7.46 5.01 11.98
CA LEU A 97 -7.18 6.45 12.03
C LEU A 97 -8.39 7.31 12.41
N GLY A 98 -9.59 6.74 12.36
CA GLY A 98 -10.82 7.49 12.53
C GLY A 98 -11.34 8.00 11.20
N ARG A 99 -12.27 8.95 11.24
CA ARG A 99 -12.96 9.45 10.05
C ARG A 99 -11.98 9.98 9.01
N LEU A 100 -12.15 9.52 7.76
CA LEU A 100 -11.32 9.93 6.64
C LEU A 100 -12.13 10.72 5.61
N ASP A 101 -11.48 11.68 4.99
CA ASP A 101 -12.03 12.37 3.83
C ASP A 101 -12.18 11.38 2.67
N ALA A 102 -13.22 11.56 1.86
CA ALA A 102 -13.44 10.72 0.69
C ALA A 102 -12.26 10.75 -0.29
N ALA A 103 -11.51 11.86 -0.31
CA ALA A 103 -10.29 11.98 -1.12
C ALA A 103 -9.10 11.34 -0.41
N SER A 104 -9.22 10.05 -0.14
CA SER A 104 -8.17 9.18 0.39
C SER A 104 -7.97 8.07 -0.62
N TYR A 105 -6.73 7.86 -1.06
CA TYR A 105 -6.46 7.05 -2.23
C TYR A 105 -5.67 5.80 -1.89
N ALA A 106 -6.09 4.67 -2.48
CA ALA A 106 -5.31 3.45 -2.52
C ALA A 106 -5.10 3.06 -3.98
N ILE A 107 -3.86 2.78 -4.35
CA ILE A 107 -3.46 2.47 -5.71
C ILE A 107 -2.74 1.12 -5.71
N VAL A 108 -3.17 0.23 -6.60
CA VAL A 108 -2.41 -0.98 -6.92
C VAL A 108 -1.64 -0.67 -8.20
N ARG A 109 -0.34 -0.45 -8.05
CA ARG A 109 0.52 -0.10 -9.18
C ARG A 109 1.19 -1.35 -9.71
N GLU A 110 0.94 -1.66 -10.96
CA GLU A 110 1.49 -2.83 -11.62
C GLU A 110 2.77 -2.44 -12.38
N ILE A 111 3.86 -3.15 -12.10
CA ILE A 111 5.15 -2.89 -12.70
C ILE A 111 5.58 -4.12 -13.47
N PRO A 112 6.06 -3.97 -14.73
CA PRO A 112 6.54 -5.11 -15.50
C PRO A 112 7.62 -5.88 -14.74
N ALA A 113 7.58 -7.20 -14.83
CA ALA A 113 8.48 -8.08 -14.08
C ALA A 113 9.95 -7.81 -14.34
N GLU A 114 10.30 -7.33 -15.54
CA GLU A 114 11.67 -6.99 -15.92
C GLU A 114 12.12 -5.64 -15.40
N ALA A 115 11.21 -4.82 -14.85
CA ALA A 115 11.50 -3.45 -14.47
C ALA A 115 11.70 -3.24 -12.96
N TRP A 116 11.52 -4.28 -12.14
CA TRP A 116 11.70 -4.16 -10.70
C TRP A 116 12.06 -5.51 -10.08
N GLY A 117 12.61 -5.43 -8.87
CA GLY A 117 13.00 -6.62 -8.14
C GLY A 117 13.52 -6.28 -6.76
N TYR A 118 14.03 -7.27 -6.07
CA TYR A 118 14.67 -7.12 -4.78
C TYR A 118 15.94 -7.96 -4.72
N GLN A 119 16.81 -7.62 -3.78
CA GLN A 119 18.10 -8.30 -3.61
C GLN A 119 18.93 -8.30 -4.90
N GLY A 120 18.81 -7.19 -5.68
CA GLY A 120 19.56 -7.01 -6.91
C GLY A 120 19.11 -7.85 -8.10
N ARG A 121 17.97 -8.53 -8.01
CA ARG A 121 17.46 -9.38 -9.09
C ARG A 121 16.03 -8.99 -9.46
N THR A 122 15.75 -8.95 -10.77
CA THR A 122 14.41 -8.64 -11.25
C THR A 122 13.41 -9.76 -10.93
N GLN A 123 12.13 -9.42 -10.90
CA GLN A 123 11.07 -10.41 -10.76
C GLN A 123 11.05 -11.37 -11.95
N ALA A 124 11.33 -10.88 -13.16
CA ALA A 124 11.43 -11.71 -14.35
C ALA A 124 12.54 -12.76 -14.20
N ALA A 125 13.72 -12.35 -13.71
CA ALA A 125 14.83 -13.27 -13.48
C ALA A 125 14.48 -14.33 -12.44
N ARG A 126 13.78 -13.94 -11.36
CA ARG A 126 13.35 -14.88 -10.31
C ARG A 126 12.32 -15.87 -10.83
N ALA A 127 11.36 -15.43 -11.64
CA ALA A 127 10.36 -16.30 -12.26
C ALA A 127 11.02 -17.29 -13.20
N GLY A 128 11.93 -16.83 -14.05
CA GLY A 128 12.69 -17.69 -14.95
C GLY A 128 13.53 -18.71 -14.20
N GLN A 129 14.18 -18.30 -13.11
CA GLN A 129 14.97 -19.18 -12.28
C GLN A 129 14.10 -20.27 -11.60
N ARG A 130 12.92 -19.87 -11.09
CA ARG A 130 11.97 -20.84 -10.50
C ARG A 130 11.49 -21.85 -11.52
N ILE A 131 11.18 -21.39 -12.72
CA ILE A 131 10.78 -22.27 -13.83
C ILE A 131 11.93 -23.21 -14.17
N GLY A 132 13.16 -22.68 -14.26
CA GLY A 132 14.34 -23.48 -14.54
C GLY A 132 14.61 -24.54 -13.45
N VAL A 133 14.42 -24.18 -12.20
CA VAL A 133 14.57 -25.13 -11.08
C VAL A 133 13.47 -26.17 -11.10
N ALA A 134 12.23 -25.77 -11.43
CA ALA A 134 11.10 -26.69 -11.51
C ALA A 134 11.20 -27.62 -12.74
N ALA A 135 11.87 -27.16 -13.77
CA ALA A 135 12.11 -27.96 -14.95
C ALA A 135 13.21 -28.98 -14.68
#